data_a60f9e3bbb8d9135e0d283eb1de05a47
#
_entry.id   a60f9e3bbb8d9135e0d283eb1de05a47
#
_cell.length_a   1.000
_cell.length_b   1.000
_cell.length_c   1.000
_cell.angle_alpha   90.00
_cell.angle_beta   90.00
_cell.angle_gamma   90.00
#
_symmetry.space_group_name_H-M   'P 1'
#
loop_
_entity.id
_entity.type
_entity.pdbx_description
1 polymer ?
#
loop_
_entity_poly.entity_id
_entity_poly.type
_entity_poly.pdbx_seq_one_letter_code
_entity_poly.pdbx_strand_id
1 'polypeptide(L)'
;MYRYLVPLVLVVGSLVPVPQAGAAPACPTLTDGGAENYANILHDVRIETFDDVDRVTFVFGPNRLAPPVGPVTYWQAPPFSVTPVDGGYAVAFRGAAAHDTVMGSFDRPENQRVKSFPQPDDLGAPPGSPVVRSARLMQDPDIFKDRNGVLAWKVAAHASKCPVVYVADTPARAVIDFPH
;
A
#
# COMPACT_ATOMS: atom_id res chain seq x y z
N MET A 1 49.65 51.90 33.23
CA MET A 1 49.39 50.56 32.72
C MET A 1 48.04 50.06 33.26
N TYR A 2 46.97 50.19 32.49
CA TYR A 2 45.63 49.71 32.88
C TYR A 2 45.40 48.30 32.28
N ARG A 3 45.20 47.30 33.12
CA ARG A 3 44.82 45.94 32.71
C ARG A 3 43.29 45.85 32.67
N TYR A 4 42.71 45.68 31.50
CA TYR A 4 41.27 45.36 31.33
C TYR A 4 41.06 43.88 31.54
N LEU A 5 40.27 43.51 32.57
CA LEU A 5 39.71 42.18 32.79
C LEU A 5 38.41 42.05 31.98
N VAL A 6 38.42 41.16 31.01
CA VAL A 6 37.21 40.83 30.21
C VAL A 6 36.49 39.69 30.95
N PRO A 7 35.22 39.83 31.33
CA PRO A 7 34.48 38.76 31.93
C PRO A 7 34.07 37.72 30.86
N LEU A 8 34.42 36.45 31.10
CA LEU A 8 34.01 35.31 30.32
C LEU A 8 32.55 34.96 30.68
N VAL A 9 31.62 35.24 29.80
CA VAL A 9 30.21 34.83 29.96
C VAL A 9 30.07 33.39 29.46
N LEU A 10 29.87 32.45 30.40
CA LEU A 10 29.49 31.06 30.11
C LEU A 10 28.01 31.01 29.77
N VAL A 11 27.69 30.83 28.47
CA VAL A 11 26.32 30.53 28.00
C VAL A 11 26.05 29.04 28.22
N VAL A 12 25.32 28.71 29.28
CA VAL A 12 24.81 27.37 29.51
C VAL A 12 23.63 27.16 28.56
N GLY A 13 23.89 26.51 27.44
CA GLY A 13 22.83 26.11 26.48
C GLY A 13 21.97 25.01 27.11
N SER A 14 20.71 25.32 27.39
CA SER A 14 19.71 24.33 27.80
C SER A 14 19.40 23.43 26.61
N LEU A 15 19.86 22.17 26.64
CA LEU A 15 19.43 21.11 25.70
C LEU A 15 17.96 20.83 25.99
N VAL A 16 17.07 21.39 25.18
CA VAL A 16 15.67 21.00 25.15
C VAL A 16 15.62 19.59 24.57
N PRO A 17 15.10 18.58 25.27
CA PRO A 17 14.95 17.24 24.72
C PRO A 17 13.99 17.31 23.53
N VAL A 18 14.49 16.99 22.34
CA VAL A 18 13.66 16.79 21.14
C VAL A 18 12.77 15.58 21.44
N PRO A 19 11.44 15.69 21.34
CA PRO A 19 10.57 14.54 21.52
C PRO A 19 10.97 13.50 20.46
N GLN A 20 11.47 12.35 20.91
CA GLN A 20 11.67 11.19 20.03
C GLN A 20 10.31 10.83 19.47
N ALA A 21 10.17 10.89 18.14
CA ALA A 21 9.03 10.32 17.45
C ALA A 21 8.89 8.87 17.95
N GLY A 22 7.78 8.57 18.63
CA GLY A 22 7.54 7.27 19.21
C GLY A 22 7.78 6.20 18.15
N ALA A 23 8.59 5.19 18.49
CA ALA A 23 8.80 4.07 17.59
C ALA A 23 7.43 3.48 17.22
N ALA A 24 7.17 3.27 15.92
CA ALA A 24 5.96 2.60 15.48
C ALA A 24 5.82 1.27 16.24
N PRO A 25 4.59 0.84 16.58
CA PRO A 25 4.38 -0.42 17.28
C PRO A 25 5.01 -1.55 16.47
N ALA A 26 5.66 -2.50 17.17
CA ALA A 26 6.23 -3.70 16.55
C ALA A 26 5.10 -4.66 16.12
N CYS A 27 4.38 -4.30 15.06
CA CYS A 27 3.30 -5.11 14.53
C CYS A 27 3.86 -6.33 13.81
N PRO A 28 3.24 -7.51 13.94
CA PRO A 28 3.61 -8.67 13.12
C PRO A 28 3.25 -8.43 11.66
N THR A 29 3.85 -9.20 10.76
CA THR A 29 3.33 -9.31 9.40
C THR A 29 1.96 -9.98 9.45
N LEU A 30 0.97 -9.31 8.87
CA LEU A 30 -0.40 -9.82 8.76
C LEU A 30 -0.59 -10.42 7.37
N THR A 31 -1.35 -11.51 7.28
CA THR A 31 -1.65 -12.17 6.00
C THR A 31 -3.12 -12.53 5.95
N ASP A 32 -3.73 -12.37 4.78
CA ASP A 32 -5.09 -12.81 4.49
C ASP A 32 -5.22 -13.02 2.97
N GLY A 33 -6.41 -13.37 2.50
CA GLY A 33 -6.71 -13.55 1.08
C GLY A 33 -6.99 -14.99 0.71
N GLY A 34 -7.48 -15.15 -0.51
CA GLY A 34 -7.86 -16.44 -1.07
C GLY A 34 -6.72 -17.16 -1.79
N ALA A 35 -7.07 -18.06 -2.69
CA ALA A 35 -6.11 -18.77 -3.53
C ALA A 35 -5.47 -17.83 -4.57
N GLU A 36 -4.23 -18.11 -4.95
CA GLU A 36 -3.59 -17.46 -6.07
C GLU A 36 -4.42 -17.68 -7.34
N ASN A 37 -4.88 -16.57 -7.94
CA ASN A 37 -5.58 -16.59 -9.20
C ASN A 37 -4.94 -15.54 -10.11
N TYR A 38 -4.25 -15.96 -11.13
CA TYR A 38 -3.51 -15.09 -12.07
C TYR A 38 -4.37 -14.12 -12.88
N ALA A 39 -5.68 -14.13 -12.65
CA ALA A 39 -6.60 -13.21 -13.27
C ALA A 39 -7.02 -12.04 -12.38
N ASN A 40 -6.45 -11.92 -11.18
CA ASN A 40 -6.76 -10.82 -10.26
C ASN A 40 -6.08 -9.52 -10.71
N ILE A 41 -6.87 -8.62 -11.28
CA ILE A 41 -6.42 -7.30 -11.68
C ILE A 41 -6.95 -6.27 -10.68
N LEU A 42 -6.09 -5.37 -10.24
CA LEU A 42 -6.47 -4.27 -9.37
C LEU A 42 -7.30 -3.25 -10.17
N HIS A 43 -8.55 -3.02 -9.76
CA HIS A 43 -9.49 -2.13 -10.44
C HIS A 43 -9.71 -0.81 -9.73
N ASP A 44 -9.43 -0.74 -8.43
CA ASP A 44 -9.65 0.46 -7.62
C ASP A 44 -8.79 0.43 -6.36
N VAL A 45 -8.35 1.62 -5.90
CA VAL A 45 -7.69 1.80 -4.62
C VAL A 45 -8.34 3.00 -3.94
N ARG A 46 -8.75 2.85 -2.68
CA ARG A 46 -9.39 3.92 -1.91
C ARG A 46 -8.73 4.10 -0.58
N ILE A 47 -8.67 5.35 -0.14
CA ILE A 47 -8.35 5.71 1.23
C ILE A 47 -9.56 6.48 1.76
N GLU A 48 -10.16 5.97 2.83
CA GLU A 48 -11.37 6.53 3.44
C GLU A 48 -11.13 6.71 4.93
N THR A 49 -11.63 7.81 5.50
CA THR A 49 -11.54 8.10 6.93
C THR A 49 -12.91 7.95 7.56
N PHE A 50 -12.99 7.16 8.62
CA PHE A 50 -14.16 6.96 9.47
C PHE A 50 -13.85 7.50 10.88
N ASP A 51 -14.80 7.43 11.80
CA ASP A 51 -14.66 8.00 13.15
C ASP A 51 -13.52 7.38 13.96
N ASP A 52 -13.23 6.10 13.77
CA ASP A 52 -12.29 5.30 14.56
C ASP A 52 -11.16 4.66 13.75
N VAL A 53 -11.23 4.70 12.40
CA VAL A 53 -10.25 4.08 11.53
C VAL A 53 -10.02 4.89 10.24
N ASP A 54 -8.79 4.86 9.74
CA ASP A 54 -8.51 5.11 8.33
C ASP A 54 -8.46 3.77 7.60
N ARG A 55 -9.18 3.65 6.49
CA ARG A 55 -9.30 2.42 5.71
C ARG A 55 -8.62 2.55 4.37
N VAL A 56 -7.79 1.57 4.03
CA VAL A 56 -7.25 1.39 2.67
C VAL A 56 -7.90 0.16 2.05
N THR A 57 -8.56 0.34 0.92
CA THR A 57 -9.27 -0.74 0.21
C THR A 57 -8.67 -0.94 -1.18
N PHE A 58 -8.30 -2.17 -1.50
CA PHE A 58 -7.86 -2.60 -2.83
C PHE A 58 -8.95 -3.47 -3.43
N VAL A 59 -9.50 -3.08 -4.59
CA VAL A 59 -10.61 -3.79 -5.26
C VAL A 59 -10.06 -4.55 -6.45
N PHE A 60 -10.33 -5.84 -6.52
CA PHE A 60 -9.85 -6.73 -7.57
C PHE A 60 -10.99 -7.22 -8.46
N GLY A 61 -10.64 -7.59 -9.68
CA GLY A 61 -11.55 -8.14 -10.68
C GLY A 61 -10.82 -8.82 -11.83
N PRO A 62 -11.55 -9.23 -12.86
CA PRO A 62 -10.98 -9.88 -14.04
C PRO A 62 -10.19 -8.92 -14.91
N ASN A 63 -9.29 -9.46 -15.71
CA ASN A 63 -8.68 -8.73 -16.83
C ASN A 63 -9.79 -8.36 -17.84
N ARG A 64 -10.03 -7.06 -18.03
CA ARG A 64 -11.10 -6.54 -18.88
C ARG A 64 -10.77 -6.63 -20.37
N LEU A 65 -9.48 -6.66 -20.73
CA LEU A 65 -9.01 -6.75 -22.11
C LEU A 65 -8.95 -8.19 -22.63
N ALA A 66 -8.85 -9.16 -21.72
CA ALA A 66 -8.87 -10.57 -22.04
C ALA A 66 -9.72 -11.32 -21.00
N PRO A 67 -11.05 -11.13 -21.04
CA PRO A 67 -11.93 -11.81 -20.10
C PRO A 67 -11.78 -13.33 -20.27
N PRO A 68 -11.76 -14.07 -19.17
CA PRO A 68 -11.60 -15.52 -19.22
C PRO A 68 -12.79 -16.17 -19.95
N VAL A 69 -12.47 -17.24 -20.67
CA VAL A 69 -13.48 -18.07 -21.30
C VAL A 69 -13.96 -19.10 -20.27
N GLY A 70 -15.20 -18.96 -19.81
CA GLY A 70 -15.82 -19.88 -18.85
C GLY A 70 -16.11 -19.26 -17.48
N PRO A 71 -16.73 -20.02 -16.55
CA PRO A 71 -17.04 -19.52 -15.22
C PRO A 71 -15.75 -19.35 -14.40
N VAL A 72 -15.33 -18.12 -14.21
CA VAL A 72 -14.20 -17.79 -13.35
C VAL A 72 -14.74 -17.22 -12.07
N THR A 73 -14.41 -17.86 -10.98
CA THR A 73 -14.75 -17.40 -9.63
C THR A 73 -13.75 -16.32 -9.19
N TYR A 74 -14.04 -15.06 -9.46
CA TYR A 74 -13.28 -13.90 -8.96
C TYR A 74 -13.79 -13.42 -7.61
N TRP A 75 -14.20 -14.34 -6.77
CA TRP A 75 -14.90 -14.01 -5.55
C TRP A 75 -14.00 -13.71 -4.36
N GLN A 76 -12.70 -13.90 -4.51
CA GLN A 76 -11.75 -13.72 -3.42
C GLN A 76 -10.65 -12.75 -3.81
N ALA A 77 -10.25 -11.90 -2.88
CA ALA A 77 -9.02 -11.11 -3.04
C ALA A 77 -7.81 -12.05 -3.15
N PRO A 78 -6.77 -11.68 -3.92
CA PRO A 78 -5.54 -12.47 -3.98
C PRO A 78 -4.92 -12.58 -2.59
N PRO A 79 -4.12 -13.62 -2.32
CA PRO A 79 -3.38 -13.70 -1.08
C PRO A 79 -2.46 -12.50 -0.94
N PHE A 80 -2.47 -11.87 0.24
CA PHE A 80 -1.67 -10.69 0.50
C PHE A 80 -1.04 -10.70 1.88
N SER A 81 -0.03 -9.86 2.03
CA SER A 81 0.63 -9.60 3.30
C SER A 81 0.76 -8.09 3.55
N VAL A 82 0.66 -7.70 4.82
CA VAL A 82 0.90 -6.34 5.30
C VAL A 82 2.03 -6.39 6.30
N THR A 83 3.17 -5.84 5.93
CA THR A 83 4.42 -5.90 6.71
C THR A 83 4.82 -4.49 7.15
N PRO A 84 5.10 -4.26 8.43
CA PRO A 84 5.65 -2.99 8.89
C PRO A 84 6.98 -2.67 8.20
N VAL A 85 7.12 -1.44 7.74
CA VAL A 85 8.36 -0.90 7.15
C VAL A 85 8.56 0.52 7.65
N ASP A 86 9.74 1.10 7.39
CA ASP A 86 9.99 2.48 7.76
C ASP A 86 8.97 3.45 7.13
N GLY A 87 8.32 4.23 7.99
CA GLY A 87 7.29 5.22 7.61
C GLY A 87 5.94 4.62 7.17
N GLY A 88 5.63 3.35 7.53
CA GLY A 88 4.32 2.75 7.24
C GLY A 88 4.33 1.24 7.06
N TYR A 89 3.66 0.77 6.00
CA TYR A 89 3.45 -0.65 5.73
C TYR A 89 3.65 -0.98 4.24
N ALA A 90 4.34 -2.08 3.97
CA ALA A 90 4.38 -2.69 2.65
C ALA A 90 3.20 -3.66 2.52
N VAL A 91 2.43 -3.52 1.45
CA VAL A 91 1.31 -4.41 1.09
C VAL A 91 1.68 -5.15 -0.18
N ALA A 92 1.71 -6.48 -0.12
CA ALA A 92 2.15 -7.31 -1.22
C ALA A 92 1.08 -8.34 -1.58
N PHE A 93 0.63 -8.33 -2.85
CA PHE A 93 -0.38 -9.24 -3.39
C PHE A 93 0.28 -10.23 -4.36
N ARG A 94 0.05 -11.53 -4.17
CA ARG A 94 0.56 -12.57 -5.07
C ARG A 94 -0.46 -12.88 -6.16
N GLY A 95 0.01 -13.09 -7.39
CA GLY A 95 -0.83 -13.42 -8.52
C GLY A 95 -1.81 -12.30 -8.90
N ALA A 96 -1.41 -11.04 -8.67
CA ALA A 96 -2.19 -9.86 -9.03
C ALA A 96 -1.36 -8.85 -9.81
N ALA A 97 -2.00 -8.03 -10.64
CA ALA A 97 -1.39 -6.94 -11.38
C ALA A 97 -2.23 -5.67 -11.32
N ALA A 98 -1.61 -4.53 -11.60
CA ALA A 98 -2.27 -3.22 -11.69
C ALA A 98 -2.59 -2.81 -13.14
N HIS A 99 -2.47 -3.74 -14.09
CA HIS A 99 -2.74 -3.51 -15.50
C HIS A 99 -3.58 -4.62 -16.10
N ASP A 100 -4.59 -4.23 -16.89
CA ASP A 100 -5.22 -5.11 -17.85
C ASP A 100 -4.21 -5.44 -18.97
N THR A 101 -4.13 -6.68 -19.41
CA THR A 101 -3.13 -7.12 -20.38
C THR A 101 -3.79 -7.86 -21.52
N VAL A 102 -3.43 -7.48 -22.75
CA VAL A 102 -3.71 -8.28 -23.97
C VAL A 102 -2.45 -9.05 -24.29
N MET A 103 -2.57 -10.37 -24.37
CA MET A 103 -1.47 -11.24 -24.79
C MET A 103 -1.05 -10.88 -26.21
N GLY A 104 0.26 -10.83 -26.46
CA GLY A 104 0.81 -10.65 -27.79
C GLY A 104 0.37 -11.76 -28.75
N SER A 105 0.23 -11.40 -30.03
CA SER A 105 -0.02 -12.33 -31.12
C SER A 105 1.25 -12.54 -31.97
N PHE A 106 1.18 -13.43 -32.97
CA PHE A 106 2.27 -13.64 -33.94
C PHE A 106 2.74 -12.34 -34.61
N ASP A 107 1.79 -11.41 -34.89
CA ASP A 107 2.07 -10.13 -35.55
C ASP A 107 2.49 -9.04 -34.54
N ARG A 108 2.21 -9.24 -33.26
CA ARG A 108 2.54 -8.31 -32.16
C ARG A 108 2.97 -9.12 -30.95
N PRO A 109 4.23 -9.53 -30.89
CA PRO A 109 4.70 -10.46 -29.84
C PRO A 109 4.73 -9.86 -28.43
N GLU A 110 4.66 -8.53 -28.30
CA GLU A 110 4.67 -7.87 -27.01
C GLU A 110 3.26 -7.78 -26.42
N ASN A 111 3.15 -8.08 -25.12
CA ASN A 111 1.91 -7.87 -24.39
C ASN A 111 1.59 -6.38 -24.31
N GLN A 112 0.37 -6.00 -24.64
CA GLN A 112 -0.13 -4.66 -24.41
C GLN A 112 -0.65 -4.57 -22.98
N ARG A 113 -0.15 -3.62 -22.22
CA ARG A 113 -0.56 -3.35 -20.83
C ARG A 113 -1.28 -2.01 -20.76
N VAL A 114 -2.44 -1.99 -20.14
CA VAL A 114 -3.23 -0.78 -19.90
C VAL A 114 -3.53 -0.70 -18.41
N LYS A 115 -3.20 0.42 -17.80
CA LYS A 115 -3.49 0.64 -16.38
C LYS A 115 -4.98 0.38 -16.10
N SER A 116 -5.26 -0.46 -15.10
CA SER A 116 -6.61 -1.00 -14.86
C SER A 116 -7.42 -0.18 -13.84
N PHE A 117 -6.77 0.67 -13.06
CA PHE A 117 -7.41 1.51 -12.04
C PHE A 117 -7.27 3.00 -12.37
N PRO A 118 -8.26 3.85 -12.02
CA PRO A 118 -8.30 5.26 -12.42
C PRO A 118 -7.41 6.18 -11.58
N GLN A 119 -7.06 5.76 -10.35
CA GLN A 119 -6.29 6.59 -9.43
C GLN A 119 -4.83 6.75 -9.89
N PRO A 120 -4.11 7.80 -9.45
CA PRO A 120 -2.67 7.92 -9.63
C PRO A 120 -1.93 6.81 -8.87
N ASP A 121 -0.68 6.53 -9.28
CA ASP A 121 0.17 5.53 -8.59
C ASP A 121 0.58 5.97 -7.19
N ASP A 122 0.43 7.25 -6.88
CA ASP A 122 0.59 7.84 -5.55
C ASP A 122 -0.72 8.52 -5.14
N LEU A 123 -1.51 7.84 -4.32
CA LEU A 123 -2.81 8.29 -3.85
C LEU A 123 -2.66 8.92 -2.47
N GLY A 124 -2.89 10.23 -2.37
CA GLY A 124 -2.95 10.94 -1.08
C GLY A 124 -4.19 10.57 -0.28
N ALA A 125 -4.06 10.55 1.04
CA ALA A 125 -5.22 10.38 1.92
C ALA A 125 -6.13 11.63 1.89
N PRO A 126 -7.43 11.48 2.24
CA PRO A 126 -8.34 12.60 2.41
C PRO A 126 -7.82 13.62 3.43
N PRO A 127 -8.14 14.91 3.27
CA PRO A 127 -7.82 15.91 4.27
C PRO A 127 -8.38 15.53 5.65
N GLY A 128 -7.53 15.62 6.67
CA GLY A 128 -7.93 15.29 8.05
C GLY A 128 -7.76 13.82 8.44
N SER A 129 -7.27 12.94 7.54
CA SER A 129 -6.93 11.56 7.88
C SER A 129 -5.89 11.53 9.01
N PRO A 130 -6.21 10.93 10.18
CA PRO A 130 -5.31 10.98 11.35
C PRO A 130 -4.07 10.09 11.20
N VAL A 131 -4.19 8.94 10.56
CA VAL A 131 -3.18 7.89 10.54
C VAL A 131 -2.57 7.70 9.16
N VAL A 132 -3.37 7.42 8.13
CA VAL A 132 -2.89 7.19 6.77
C VAL A 132 -2.53 8.51 6.09
N ARG A 133 -1.45 8.53 5.33
CA ARG A 133 -1.00 9.70 4.56
C ARG A 133 -1.10 9.49 3.07
N SER A 134 -0.73 8.33 2.58
CA SER A 134 -0.81 7.98 1.16
C SER A 134 -0.72 6.47 0.96
N ALA A 135 -1.11 6.02 -0.24
CA ALA A 135 -0.82 4.69 -0.75
C ALA A 135 -0.15 4.82 -2.11
N ARG A 136 1.03 4.21 -2.28
CA ARG A 136 1.85 4.31 -3.48
C ARG A 136 2.14 2.95 -4.08
N LEU A 137 1.92 2.83 -5.39
CA LEU A 137 2.33 1.67 -6.17
C LEU A 137 3.87 1.61 -6.24
N MET A 138 4.43 0.50 -5.80
CA MET A 138 5.89 0.27 -5.78
C MET A 138 6.33 -0.69 -6.86
N GLN A 139 5.51 -1.71 -7.14
CA GLN A 139 5.80 -2.73 -8.13
C GLN A 139 4.51 -3.24 -8.76
N ASP A 140 4.51 -3.34 -10.09
CA ASP A 140 3.43 -3.94 -10.87
C ASP A 140 4.00 -5.00 -11.81
N PRO A 141 3.79 -6.28 -11.51
CA PRO A 141 4.34 -7.39 -12.27
C PRO A 141 3.60 -7.58 -13.60
N ASP A 142 4.29 -8.12 -14.59
CA ASP A 142 3.65 -8.74 -15.74
C ASP A 142 3.35 -10.21 -15.39
N ILE A 143 2.19 -10.45 -14.80
CA ILE A 143 1.77 -11.79 -14.32
C ILE A 143 1.66 -12.84 -15.44
N PHE A 144 1.63 -12.43 -16.71
CA PHE A 144 1.65 -13.36 -17.85
C PHE A 144 3.07 -13.81 -18.19
N LYS A 145 4.08 -13.03 -17.82
CA LYS A 145 5.51 -13.42 -17.96
C LYS A 145 6.07 -13.99 -16.67
N ASP A 146 5.70 -13.43 -15.54
CA ASP A 146 6.14 -13.84 -14.19
C ASP A 146 4.93 -14.16 -13.32
N ARG A 147 4.57 -15.45 -13.27
CA ARG A 147 3.45 -15.95 -12.46
C ARG A 147 3.67 -15.81 -10.96
N ASN A 148 4.90 -15.65 -10.52
CA ASN A 148 5.25 -15.42 -9.12
C ASN A 148 5.37 -13.90 -8.82
N GLY A 149 5.09 -13.07 -9.80
CA GLY A 149 5.17 -11.63 -9.66
C GLY A 149 4.30 -11.10 -8.53
N VAL A 150 4.80 -10.11 -7.82
CA VAL A 150 4.15 -9.49 -6.68
C VAL A 150 3.73 -8.08 -7.04
N LEU A 151 2.44 -7.79 -6.94
CA LEU A 151 1.94 -6.42 -6.94
C LEU A 151 2.19 -5.82 -5.56
N ALA A 152 3.01 -4.76 -5.48
CA ALA A 152 3.41 -4.17 -4.21
C ALA A 152 3.01 -2.70 -4.09
N TRP A 153 2.49 -2.35 -2.92
CA TRP A 153 2.15 -1.00 -2.50
C TRP A 153 2.86 -0.63 -1.20
N LYS A 154 3.15 0.65 -1.02
CA LYS A 154 3.53 1.22 0.26
C LYS A 154 2.39 2.11 0.76
N VAL A 155 1.87 1.80 1.95
CA VAL A 155 0.94 2.67 2.68
C VAL A 155 1.75 3.45 3.70
N ALA A 156 1.89 4.75 3.48
CA ALA A 156 2.51 5.64 4.47
C ALA A 156 1.51 5.91 5.59
N ALA A 157 1.86 5.53 6.81
CA ALA A 157 0.98 5.65 7.95
C ALA A 157 1.77 5.88 9.25
N HIS A 158 1.19 6.68 10.15
CA HIS A 158 1.70 6.91 11.51
C HIS A 158 0.79 6.23 12.53
N ALA A 159 0.69 4.90 12.45
CA ALA A 159 -0.18 4.13 13.31
C ALA A 159 0.40 3.96 14.71
N SER A 160 -0.40 4.25 15.75
CA SER A 160 -0.10 3.94 17.15
C SER A 160 -0.54 2.53 17.55
N LYS A 161 -1.38 1.90 16.73
CA LYS A 161 -1.92 0.54 16.89
C LYS A 161 -1.64 -0.27 15.63
N CYS A 162 -1.61 -1.59 15.76
CA CYS A 162 -1.46 -2.45 14.58
C CYS A 162 -2.71 -2.39 13.71
N PRO A 163 -2.57 -2.41 12.38
CA PRO A 163 -3.70 -2.48 11.49
C PRO A 163 -4.44 -3.80 11.62
N VAL A 164 -5.69 -3.80 11.19
CA VAL A 164 -6.52 -5.00 11.04
C VAL A 164 -6.70 -5.26 9.56
N VAL A 165 -6.53 -6.53 9.13
CA VAL A 165 -6.69 -6.93 7.73
C VAL A 165 -7.82 -7.93 7.58
N TYR A 166 -8.57 -7.82 6.49
CA TYR A 166 -9.60 -8.78 6.12
C TYR A 166 -9.94 -8.71 4.65
N VAL A 167 -10.64 -9.71 4.16
CA VAL A 167 -11.16 -9.78 2.78
C VAL A 167 -12.67 -9.59 2.76
N ALA A 168 -13.19 -9.09 1.62
CA ALA A 168 -14.60 -9.05 1.32
C ALA A 168 -14.81 -9.50 -0.13
N ASP A 169 -15.88 -10.27 -0.38
CA ASP A 169 -15.98 -11.07 -1.60
C ASP A 169 -16.79 -10.42 -2.73
N THR A 170 -17.62 -9.42 -2.49
CA THR A 170 -18.49 -8.88 -3.53
C THR A 170 -18.49 -7.35 -3.53
N PRO A 171 -17.64 -6.68 -4.34
CA PRO A 171 -16.55 -7.23 -5.15
C PRO A 171 -15.38 -7.75 -4.29
N ALA A 172 -14.47 -8.52 -4.91
CA ALA A 172 -13.27 -9.02 -4.23
C ALA A 172 -12.40 -7.86 -3.74
N ARG A 173 -12.18 -7.76 -2.42
CA ARG A 173 -11.45 -6.65 -1.79
C ARG A 173 -10.50 -7.14 -0.72
N ALA A 174 -9.32 -6.57 -0.70
CA ALA A 174 -8.45 -6.58 0.46
C ALA A 174 -8.61 -5.26 1.21
N VAL A 175 -8.88 -5.32 2.49
CA VAL A 175 -9.15 -4.16 3.35
C VAL A 175 -8.15 -4.12 4.49
N ILE A 176 -7.62 -2.93 4.74
CA ILE A 176 -6.67 -2.66 5.81
C ILE A 176 -7.20 -1.49 6.62
N ASP A 177 -7.59 -1.74 7.84
CA ASP A 177 -8.06 -0.74 8.80
C ASP A 177 -6.92 -0.31 9.73
N PHE A 178 -6.65 0.98 9.78
CA PHE A 178 -5.67 1.62 10.65
C PHE A 178 -6.39 2.33 11.79
N PRO A 179 -6.49 1.74 13.00
CA PRO A 179 -7.19 2.35 14.14
C PRO A 179 -6.55 3.66 14.59
N HIS A 180 -7.38 4.64 14.96
CA HIS A 180 -6.97 5.92 15.53
C HIS A 180 -6.50 5.84 16.97
#